data_d1cf25e6f27285dfd141ba863595c39c
#
_entry.id   d1cf25e6f27285dfd141ba863595c39c
#
_cell.length_a   1.000
_cell.length_b   1.000
_cell.length_c   1.000
_cell.angle_alpha   90.00
_cell.angle_beta   90.00
_cell.angle_gamma   90.00
#
_symmetry.space_group_name_H-M   'P 1'
#
loop_
_entity.id
_entity.type
_entity.pdbx_description
1 polymer ?
#
loop_
_entity_poly.entity_id
_entity_poly.type
_entity_poly.pdbx_seq_one_letter_code
_entity_poly.pdbx_strand_id
1 'polypeptide(L)'
;MKPLIGITGNFGDKGCELAKGYYQSILEAGGSPVVIPPYMDSLALSSLLEELDGIVLSGGSDMNPLLVGEEPIPQLRGINAERDVPELTLIRQAYDKQIPMLGICRGIQMLAAALGGSIYQDLGVQYKDAPLIKHSQDLVREQASHTAFIDKGSMLGNLFKNAGLSENDKAEWMLPVNSFHHQAVRESGMRLRVSARSSDRVIEAVESSEHKSILGVQWHPECFVLAGDKSQMPIFNWLVGEASSFAEAKRVHARILSLDSHCDTPMKFGTTEERLVSIPRMVDGHLDASIMVAYLPQGERTDEAHLAASAKASRIITQIEEMVASDAGNVGLAYTPEDIYSLKRDGKRAIMLGIENGYAIGNDLSLIEHFRNRGIVYMTLCHNGDNNICDSARKSNNEHGGVSAFGADVIREMNRVGMMVDMSHASEKSFYDAMDISLVPIVCSHSSCLSLCDHPRNLTDEQMRRLANSGGVMQVTFYEGFLRAGSNASIADAIEHINHAVNVMGVEHVGIGTDFDGDGGVPGLAHAGELINLTRALLRERYSEADLQLLWGENFLRVMRQVQGFKV
;
A
#
# COMPACT_ATOMS: atom_id res chain seq x y z
N MET A 1 7.31 -22.53 -2.10
CA MET A 1 6.84 -22.86 -3.48
C MET A 1 7.54 -21.87 -4.42
N LYS A 2 7.90 -22.26 -5.65
CA LYS A 2 8.51 -21.31 -6.60
C LYS A 2 7.46 -20.29 -7.05
N PRO A 3 7.79 -18.97 -7.14
CA PRO A 3 6.83 -17.96 -7.59
C PRO A 3 6.51 -18.15 -9.08
N LEU A 4 5.28 -17.86 -9.46
CA LEU A 4 4.79 -17.93 -10.83
C LEU A 4 5.04 -16.60 -11.54
N ILE A 5 5.89 -16.61 -12.57
CA ILE A 5 6.30 -15.40 -13.30
C ILE A 5 5.70 -15.39 -14.70
N GLY A 6 4.77 -14.47 -14.95
CA GLY A 6 4.23 -14.23 -16.27
C GLY A 6 5.24 -13.52 -17.18
N ILE A 7 5.42 -13.98 -18.42
CA ILE A 7 6.28 -13.32 -19.40
C ILE A 7 5.46 -12.99 -20.64
N THR A 8 5.39 -11.71 -21.02
CA THR A 8 4.62 -11.30 -22.21
C THR A 8 5.25 -11.85 -23.48
N GLY A 9 4.46 -12.53 -24.30
CA GLY A 9 4.86 -13.08 -25.58
C GLY A 9 4.78 -12.07 -26.73
N ASN A 10 5.44 -12.38 -27.84
CA ASN A 10 5.33 -11.66 -29.10
C ASN A 10 4.39 -12.41 -30.07
N PHE A 11 3.94 -11.75 -31.12
CA PHE A 11 3.37 -12.39 -32.29
C PHE A 11 4.49 -12.92 -33.20
N GLY A 12 4.37 -14.14 -33.62
CA GLY A 12 5.19 -14.76 -34.64
C GLY A 12 4.32 -15.35 -35.76
N ASP A 13 4.95 -15.97 -36.74
CA ASP A 13 4.27 -16.54 -37.92
C ASP A 13 3.19 -17.58 -37.58
N LYS A 14 3.28 -18.21 -36.43
CA LYS A 14 2.40 -19.31 -35.99
C LYS A 14 1.65 -19.01 -34.69
N GLY A 15 1.62 -17.78 -34.27
CA GLY A 15 0.97 -17.36 -33.03
C GLY A 15 1.95 -16.76 -32.02
N CYS A 16 1.81 -17.10 -30.73
CA CYS A 16 2.67 -16.55 -29.67
C CYS A 16 4.11 -17.11 -29.77
N GLU A 17 5.09 -16.22 -29.77
CA GLU A 17 6.52 -16.54 -29.73
C GLU A 17 7.22 -15.84 -28.55
N LEU A 18 8.22 -16.52 -27.96
CA LEU A 18 9.05 -15.96 -26.89
C LEU A 18 10.48 -16.47 -27.04
N ALA A 19 11.47 -15.55 -26.99
CA ALA A 19 12.87 -15.93 -27.02
C ALA A 19 13.27 -16.73 -25.76
N LYS A 20 14.08 -17.78 -25.96
CA LYS A 20 14.49 -18.72 -24.92
C LYS A 20 15.13 -18.03 -23.69
N GLY A 21 15.91 -16.96 -23.91
CA GLY A 21 16.63 -16.24 -22.84
C GLY A 21 15.72 -15.78 -21.70
N TYR A 22 14.50 -15.29 -21.99
CA TYR A 22 13.57 -14.80 -20.98
C TYR A 22 13.19 -15.88 -19.97
N TYR A 23 12.63 -17.01 -20.45
CA TYR A 23 12.17 -18.06 -19.53
C TYR A 23 13.31 -18.85 -18.90
N GLN A 24 14.46 -18.98 -19.58
CA GLN A 24 15.64 -19.61 -19.01
C GLN A 24 16.21 -18.79 -17.84
N SER A 25 16.28 -17.46 -17.97
CA SER A 25 16.74 -16.58 -16.89
C SER A 25 15.87 -16.69 -15.64
N ILE A 26 14.54 -16.77 -15.82
CA ILE A 26 13.61 -16.97 -14.69
C ILE A 26 13.80 -18.34 -14.04
N LEU A 27 13.98 -19.42 -14.84
CA LEU A 27 14.25 -20.75 -14.31
C LEU A 27 15.56 -20.80 -13.52
N GLU A 28 16.61 -20.15 -14.02
CA GLU A 28 17.91 -20.08 -13.34
C GLU A 28 17.87 -19.25 -12.05
N ALA A 29 17.03 -18.21 -12.01
CA ALA A 29 16.77 -17.43 -10.80
C ALA A 29 15.86 -18.17 -9.79
N GLY A 30 15.30 -19.33 -10.16
CA GLY A 30 14.47 -20.15 -9.26
C GLY A 30 12.96 -19.94 -9.38
N GLY A 31 12.50 -19.11 -10.32
CA GLY A 31 11.07 -18.89 -10.60
C GLY A 31 10.45 -19.97 -11.50
N SER A 32 9.14 -19.93 -11.68
CA SER A 32 8.34 -20.76 -12.60
C SER A 32 7.77 -19.88 -13.71
N PRO A 33 8.34 -19.87 -14.93
CA PRO A 33 7.87 -19.01 -16.01
C PRO A 33 6.58 -19.53 -16.66
N VAL A 34 5.67 -18.62 -16.99
CA VAL A 34 4.45 -18.84 -17.77
C VAL A 34 4.38 -17.79 -18.88
N VAL A 35 4.08 -18.19 -20.10
CA VAL A 35 3.93 -17.24 -21.22
C VAL A 35 2.54 -16.63 -21.20
N ILE A 36 2.47 -15.31 -21.18
CA ILE A 36 1.23 -14.54 -21.38
C ILE A 36 1.07 -14.31 -22.88
N PRO A 37 0.02 -14.84 -23.52
CA PRO A 37 -0.23 -14.58 -24.94
C PRO A 37 -0.33 -13.07 -25.24
N PRO A 38 0.13 -12.61 -26.43
CA PRO A 38 0.11 -11.20 -26.78
C PRO A 38 -1.30 -10.60 -26.90
N TYR A 39 -2.31 -11.44 -27.13
CA TYR A 39 -3.72 -11.05 -27.12
C TYR A 39 -4.45 -11.72 -25.96
N MET A 40 -5.21 -10.92 -25.19
CA MET A 40 -6.05 -11.41 -24.12
C MET A 40 -7.16 -10.40 -23.83
N ASP A 41 -8.39 -10.88 -23.61
CA ASP A 41 -9.45 -9.99 -23.13
C ASP A 41 -9.24 -9.59 -21.67
N SER A 42 -9.87 -8.50 -21.23
CA SER A 42 -9.64 -7.92 -19.92
C SER A 42 -10.03 -8.83 -18.75
N LEU A 43 -11.05 -9.68 -18.89
CA LEU A 43 -11.49 -10.59 -17.84
C LEU A 43 -10.50 -11.76 -17.68
N ALA A 44 -10.08 -12.34 -18.81
CA ALA A 44 -9.06 -13.40 -18.80
C ALA A 44 -7.73 -12.89 -18.25
N LEU A 45 -7.35 -11.64 -18.56
CA LEU A 45 -6.16 -10.99 -18.04
C LEU A 45 -6.24 -10.79 -16.53
N SER A 46 -7.36 -10.27 -16.02
CA SER A 46 -7.57 -10.09 -14.59
C SER A 46 -7.52 -11.41 -13.84
N SER A 47 -8.14 -12.48 -14.37
CA SER A 47 -8.08 -13.81 -13.76
C SER A 47 -6.66 -14.38 -13.73
N LEU A 48 -5.86 -14.14 -14.78
CA LEU A 48 -4.47 -14.58 -14.82
C LEU A 48 -3.63 -13.84 -13.77
N LEU A 49 -3.86 -12.52 -13.59
CA LEU A 49 -3.11 -11.69 -12.64
C LEU A 49 -3.30 -12.12 -11.19
N GLU A 50 -4.44 -12.71 -10.81
CA GLU A 50 -4.65 -13.26 -9.46
C GLU A 50 -3.67 -14.41 -9.16
N GLU A 51 -3.31 -15.19 -10.18
CA GLU A 51 -2.40 -16.33 -10.03
C GLU A 51 -0.92 -15.94 -10.09
N LEU A 52 -0.58 -14.84 -10.78
CA LEU A 52 0.80 -14.45 -10.97
C LEU A 52 1.41 -13.82 -9.71
N ASP A 53 2.71 -14.08 -9.53
CA ASP A 53 3.51 -13.52 -8.44
C ASP A 53 4.52 -12.48 -8.93
N GLY A 54 4.76 -12.40 -10.23
CA GLY A 54 5.63 -11.43 -10.88
C GLY A 54 5.46 -11.43 -12.39
N ILE A 55 5.94 -10.38 -13.05
CA ILE A 55 5.78 -10.19 -14.50
C ILE A 55 7.10 -9.74 -15.13
N VAL A 56 7.43 -10.34 -16.29
CA VAL A 56 8.43 -9.84 -17.21
C VAL A 56 7.73 -9.31 -18.47
N LEU A 57 7.94 -8.04 -18.76
CA LEU A 57 7.54 -7.40 -20.02
C LEU A 57 8.69 -7.58 -21.01
N SER A 58 8.51 -8.42 -22.00
CA SER A 58 9.56 -8.78 -22.95
C SER A 58 9.80 -7.69 -24.00
N GLY A 59 10.95 -7.73 -24.67
CA GLY A 59 11.25 -6.93 -25.84
C GLY A 59 10.29 -7.19 -27.01
N GLY A 60 10.39 -6.43 -28.09
CA GLY A 60 9.52 -6.61 -29.26
C GLY A 60 9.54 -5.45 -30.24
N SER A 61 8.49 -5.38 -31.08
CA SER A 61 8.24 -4.32 -32.05
C SER A 61 7.90 -2.98 -31.40
N ASP A 62 7.86 -1.90 -32.19
CA ASP A 62 7.52 -0.56 -31.73
C ASP A 62 6.09 -0.51 -31.18
N MET A 63 5.87 0.39 -30.21
CA MET A 63 4.53 0.69 -29.69
C MET A 63 3.79 1.66 -30.62
N ASN A 64 2.48 1.50 -30.73
CA ASN A 64 1.62 2.48 -31.42
C ASN A 64 1.59 3.82 -30.66
N PRO A 65 2.16 4.91 -31.19
CA PRO A 65 2.25 6.18 -30.49
C PRO A 65 0.90 6.85 -30.23
N LEU A 66 -0.15 6.52 -30.99
CA LEU A 66 -1.50 7.02 -30.73
C LEU A 66 -2.03 6.61 -29.34
N LEU A 67 -1.54 5.53 -28.75
CA LEU A 67 -1.93 5.09 -27.41
C LEU A 67 -1.41 6.02 -26.29
N VAL A 68 -0.43 6.86 -26.62
CA VAL A 68 0.12 7.90 -25.71
C VAL A 68 -0.15 9.31 -26.23
N GLY A 69 -1.06 9.46 -27.22
CA GLY A 69 -1.48 10.76 -27.75
C GLY A 69 -0.47 11.42 -28.71
N GLU A 70 0.45 10.65 -29.28
CA GLU A 70 1.43 11.15 -30.25
C GLU A 70 1.12 10.65 -31.66
N GLU A 71 1.41 11.48 -32.68
CA GLU A 71 1.33 11.09 -34.08
C GLU A 71 2.55 10.25 -34.50
N PRO A 72 2.38 9.23 -35.38
CA PRO A 72 3.49 8.38 -35.83
C PRO A 72 4.44 9.13 -36.76
N ILE A 73 5.75 8.97 -36.54
CA ILE A 73 6.78 9.49 -37.43
C ILE A 73 7.18 8.45 -38.49
N PRO A 74 7.75 8.88 -39.65
CA PRO A 74 8.12 7.95 -40.76
C PRO A 74 9.13 6.87 -40.38
N GLN A 75 9.93 7.07 -39.32
CA GLN A 75 10.97 6.13 -38.86
C GLN A 75 10.42 5.03 -37.95
N LEU A 76 9.16 5.11 -37.57
CA LEU A 76 8.47 4.07 -36.79
C LEU A 76 8.51 2.76 -37.59
N ARG A 77 8.84 1.67 -36.90
CA ARG A 77 8.93 0.33 -37.51
C ARG A 77 7.63 -0.46 -37.29
N GLY A 78 7.66 -1.76 -37.43
CA GLY A 78 6.47 -2.58 -37.27
C GLY A 78 5.78 -2.39 -35.92
N ILE A 79 4.48 -2.03 -35.96
CA ILE A 79 3.62 -1.88 -34.77
C ILE A 79 2.77 -3.15 -34.62
N ASN A 80 2.52 -3.54 -33.37
CA ASN A 80 1.58 -4.62 -33.07
C ASN A 80 0.51 -4.15 -32.09
N ALA A 81 -0.54 -3.52 -32.60
CA ALA A 81 -1.63 -2.96 -31.82
C ALA A 81 -2.38 -3.99 -30.95
N GLU A 82 -2.45 -5.26 -31.41
CA GLU A 82 -3.10 -6.34 -30.65
C GLU A 82 -2.31 -6.73 -29.40
N ARG A 83 -1.01 -6.44 -29.35
CA ARG A 83 -0.15 -6.60 -28.17
C ARG A 83 -0.16 -5.38 -27.26
N ASP A 84 -0.18 -4.19 -27.85
CA ASP A 84 0.02 -2.93 -27.13
C ASP A 84 -1.05 -2.68 -26.06
N VAL A 85 -2.33 -2.78 -26.44
CA VAL A 85 -3.47 -2.48 -25.54
C VAL A 85 -3.56 -3.48 -24.37
N PRO A 86 -3.49 -4.81 -24.58
CA PRO A 86 -3.45 -5.77 -23.48
C PRO A 86 -2.26 -5.56 -22.55
N GLU A 87 -1.08 -5.22 -23.08
CA GLU A 87 0.11 -5.04 -22.26
C GLU A 87 0.06 -3.76 -21.42
N LEU A 88 -0.47 -2.65 -21.95
CA LEU A 88 -0.75 -1.44 -21.16
C LEU A 88 -1.76 -1.72 -20.04
N THR A 89 -2.80 -2.51 -20.32
CA THR A 89 -3.81 -2.91 -19.32
C THR A 89 -3.18 -3.81 -18.26
N LEU A 90 -2.38 -4.78 -18.66
CA LEU A 90 -1.61 -5.66 -17.78
C LEU A 90 -0.75 -4.86 -16.79
N ILE A 91 0.01 -3.89 -17.31
CA ILE A 91 0.91 -3.07 -16.49
C ILE A 91 0.12 -2.27 -15.44
N ARG A 92 -0.98 -1.62 -15.84
CA ARG A 92 -1.81 -0.83 -14.93
C ARG A 92 -2.44 -1.67 -13.84
N GLN A 93 -3.04 -2.81 -14.19
CA GLN A 93 -3.62 -3.73 -13.21
C GLN A 93 -2.56 -4.34 -12.29
N ALA A 94 -1.40 -4.73 -12.82
CA ALA A 94 -0.30 -5.24 -12.02
C ALA A 94 0.28 -4.19 -11.06
N TYR A 95 0.32 -2.93 -11.51
CA TYR A 95 0.72 -1.79 -10.67
C TYR A 95 -0.23 -1.61 -9.48
N ASP A 96 -1.55 -1.64 -9.71
CA ASP A 96 -2.55 -1.49 -8.65
C ASP A 96 -2.50 -2.68 -7.67
N LYS A 97 -2.30 -3.89 -8.18
CA LYS A 97 -2.17 -5.14 -7.39
C LYS A 97 -0.79 -5.35 -6.73
N GLN A 98 0.14 -4.42 -6.86
CA GLN A 98 1.49 -4.50 -6.30
C GLN A 98 2.32 -5.70 -6.81
N ILE A 99 2.00 -6.24 -7.98
CA ILE A 99 2.74 -7.36 -8.57
C ILE A 99 4.12 -6.87 -9.04
N PRO A 100 5.24 -7.51 -8.64
CA PRO A 100 6.57 -7.16 -9.10
C PRO A 100 6.71 -7.23 -10.63
N MET A 101 7.30 -6.21 -11.24
CA MET A 101 7.46 -6.11 -12.70
C MET A 101 8.90 -5.81 -13.12
N LEU A 102 9.36 -6.52 -14.16
CA LEU A 102 10.62 -6.26 -14.87
C LEU A 102 10.33 -5.98 -16.35
N GLY A 103 10.62 -4.76 -16.82
CA GLY A 103 10.55 -4.39 -18.23
C GLY A 103 11.91 -4.52 -18.92
N ILE A 104 11.97 -5.22 -20.07
CA ILE A 104 13.19 -5.42 -20.84
C ILE A 104 13.02 -4.87 -22.26
N CYS A 105 13.90 -3.95 -22.68
CA CYS A 105 13.91 -3.29 -23.99
C CYS A 105 12.57 -2.60 -24.29
N ARG A 106 11.71 -3.14 -25.15
CA ARG A 106 10.34 -2.61 -25.32
C ARG A 106 9.59 -2.58 -23.98
N GLY A 107 9.82 -3.51 -23.07
CA GLY A 107 9.16 -3.58 -21.76
C GLY A 107 9.40 -2.34 -20.88
N ILE A 108 10.59 -1.74 -20.87
CA ILE A 108 10.82 -0.47 -20.13
C ILE A 108 10.02 0.69 -20.75
N GLN A 109 9.88 0.69 -22.09
CA GLN A 109 9.14 1.73 -22.81
C GLN A 109 7.63 1.60 -22.51
N MET A 110 7.12 0.37 -22.47
CA MET A 110 5.73 0.09 -22.09
C MET A 110 5.44 0.47 -20.62
N LEU A 111 6.39 0.22 -19.69
CA LEU A 111 6.30 0.69 -18.31
C LEU A 111 6.19 2.21 -18.25
N ALA A 112 7.08 2.93 -18.93
CA ALA A 112 7.04 4.39 -18.97
C ALA A 112 5.72 4.90 -19.54
N ALA A 113 5.28 4.39 -20.70
CA ALA A 113 4.03 4.77 -21.34
C ALA A 113 2.79 4.50 -20.47
N ALA A 114 2.72 3.33 -19.83
CA ALA A 114 1.59 2.95 -18.98
C ALA A 114 1.49 3.80 -17.70
N LEU A 115 2.62 4.26 -17.16
CA LEU A 115 2.74 4.94 -15.86
C LEU A 115 2.94 6.46 -15.99
N GLY A 116 2.64 7.04 -17.17
CA GLY A 116 2.58 8.48 -17.38
C GLY A 116 3.86 9.14 -17.87
N GLY A 117 4.80 8.34 -18.36
CA GLY A 117 6.00 8.80 -19.08
C GLY A 117 5.79 8.90 -20.60
N SER A 118 6.88 9.11 -21.34
CA SER A 118 6.88 9.20 -22.79
C SER A 118 8.11 8.53 -23.39
N ILE A 119 8.08 8.23 -24.71
CA ILE A 119 9.16 7.55 -25.42
C ILE A 119 9.62 8.35 -26.63
N TYR A 120 10.87 8.19 -27.02
CA TYR A 120 11.35 8.55 -28.36
C TYR A 120 10.91 7.48 -29.34
N GLN A 121 10.17 7.83 -30.38
CA GLN A 121 9.78 6.92 -31.45
C GLN A 121 10.98 6.54 -32.34
N ASP A 122 11.99 7.42 -32.45
CA ASP A 122 13.30 7.16 -33.06
C ASP A 122 14.34 8.12 -32.49
N LEU A 123 15.40 7.56 -31.89
CA LEU A 123 16.48 8.35 -31.31
C LEU A 123 17.23 9.18 -32.34
N GLY A 124 17.46 8.63 -33.55
CA GLY A 124 18.21 9.33 -34.62
C GLY A 124 17.56 10.61 -35.08
N VAL A 125 16.23 10.68 -35.02
CA VAL A 125 15.46 11.84 -35.49
C VAL A 125 15.06 12.78 -34.36
N GLN A 126 14.61 12.21 -33.22
CA GLN A 126 13.98 13.00 -32.15
C GLN A 126 14.97 13.43 -31.05
N TYR A 127 16.01 12.64 -30.78
CA TYR A 127 16.98 12.95 -29.73
C TYR A 127 17.95 14.07 -30.13
N LYS A 128 18.11 15.10 -29.29
CA LYS A 128 18.92 16.27 -29.56
C LYS A 128 19.85 16.70 -28.41
N ASP A 129 19.81 15.99 -27.29
CA ASP A 129 20.48 16.43 -26.06
C ASP A 129 21.99 16.21 -26.09
N ALA A 130 22.46 15.21 -26.86
CA ALA A 130 23.89 14.92 -27.06
C ALA A 130 24.12 14.18 -28.40
N PRO A 131 25.36 14.10 -28.89
CA PRO A 131 25.70 13.20 -30.00
C PRO A 131 25.44 11.75 -29.63
N LEU A 132 24.59 11.06 -30.41
CA LEU A 132 24.21 9.67 -30.15
C LEU A 132 25.36 8.69 -30.35
N ILE A 133 25.50 7.73 -29.44
CA ILE A 133 26.24 6.48 -29.70
C ILE A 133 25.35 5.50 -30.45
N LYS A 134 25.89 4.37 -30.88
CA LYS A 134 25.14 3.37 -31.65
C LYS A 134 24.34 2.47 -30.68
N HIS A 135 23.04 2.71 -30.55
CA HIS A 135 22.12 1.89 -29.74
C HIS A 135 21.57 0.66 -30.47
N SER A 136 21.50 0.70 -31.80
CA SER A 136 21.14 -0.48 -32.62
C SER A 136 22.41 -1.07 -33.21
N GLN A 137 23.00 -2.04 -32.49
CA GLN A 137 24.30 -2.60 -32.83
C GLN A 137 24.21 -3.85 -33.74
N ASP A 138 25.36 -4.20 -34.35
CA ASP A 138 25.51 -5.36 -35.23
C ASP A 138 26.28 -6.53 -34.58
N LEU A 139 26.59 -6.43 -33.29
CA LEU A 139 27.28 -7.49 -32.54
C LEU A 139 26.32 -8.64 -32.21
N VAL A 140 26.86 -9.80 -31.84
CA VAL A 140 26.05 -10.89 -31.30
C VAL A 140 25.39 -10.46 -30.00
N ARG A 141 24.20 -11.00 -29.72
CA ARG A 141 23.32 -10.49 -28.66
C ARG A 141 23.90 -10.60 -27.24
N GLU A 142 24.77 -11.55 -27.01
CA GLU A 142 25.46 -11.77 -25.72
C GLU A 142 26.69 -10.88 -25.52
N GLN A 143 27.02 -10.01 -26.47
CA GLN A 143 28.18 -9.15 -26.39
C GLN A 143 27.81 -7.72 -26.00
N ALA A 144 28.51 -7.16 -25.00
CA ALA A 144 28.33 -5.76 -24.61
C ALA A 144 28.81 -4.81 -25.71
N SER A 145 28.12 -3.68 -25.91
CA SER A 145 28.42 -2.67 -26.92
C SER A 145 28.65 -1.27 -26.37
N HIS A 146 28.08 -0.96 -25.23
CA HIS A 146 28.31 0.32 -24.53
C HIS A 146 28.18 0.14 -23.02
N THR A 147 28.32 1.22 -22.28
CA THR A 147 28.24 1.24 -20.81
C THR A 147 26.98 1.94 -20.36
N ALA A 148 26.21 1.31 -19.48
CA ALA A 148 25.20 1.96 -18.66
C ALA A 148 25.84 2.47 -17.36
N PHE A 149 25.61 3.73 -17.04
CA PHE A 149 26.05 4.40 -15.82
C PHE A 149 24.89 4.36 -14.82
N ILE A 150 25.05 3.61 -13.74
CA ILE A 150 23.99 3.30 -12.77
C ILE A 150 24.20 4.16 -11.52
N ASP A 151 23.16 4.87 -11.08
CA ASP A 151 23.12 5.57 -9.79
C ASP A 151 23.24 4.57 -8.64
N LYS A 152 24.28 4.72 -7.81
CA LYS A 152 24.53 3.85 -6.64
C LYS A 152 23.45 3.90 -5.59
N GLY A 153 22.74 5.03 -5.46
CA GLY A 153 21.63 5.22 -4.55
C GLY A 153 20.31 4.58 -5.04
N SER A 154 20.28 4.07 -6.27
CA SER A 154 19.14 3.43 -6.85
C SER A 154 18.98 1.97 -6.36
N MET A 155 17.78 1.40 -6.53
CA MET A 155 17.53 -0.02 -6.32
C MET A 155 18.43 -0.85 -7.26
N LEU A 156 18.49 -0.48 -8.55
CA LEU A 156 19.38 -1.14 -9.52
C LEU A 156 20.85 -1.06 -9.09
N GLY A 157 21.32 0.10 -8.59
CA GLY A 157 22.68 0.27 -8.07
C GLY A 157 23.00 -0.67 -6.90
N ASN A 158 22.03 -0.88 -6.03
CA ASN A 158 22.18 -1.81 -4.90
C ASN A 158 22.26 -3.27 -5.35
N LEU A 159 21.57 -3.67 -6.43
CA LEU A 159 21.66 -5.04 -6.99
C LEU A 159 23.09 -5.35 -7.47
N PHE A 160 23.82 -4.36 -7.97
CA PHE A 160 25.17 -4.52 -8.49
C PHE A 160 26.28 -4.12 -7.50
N LYS A 161 25.95 -3.72 -6.26
CA LYS A 161 26.92 -3.27 -5.24
C LYS A 161 28.09 -4.21 -5.03
N ASN A 162 27.89 -5.52 -5.14
CA ASN A 162 28.91 -6.54 -4.92
C ASN A 162 29.37 -7.22 -6.23
N ALA A 163 29.04 -6.66 -7.38
CA ALA A 163 29.37 -7.26 -8.70
C ALA A 163 30.79 -6.93 -9.17
N GLY A 164 31.58 -6.18 -8.41
CA GLY A 164 32.94 -5.80 -8.78
C GLY A 164 33.02 -4.81 -9.96
N LEU A 165 31.94 -4.04 -10.19
CA LEU A 165 31.90 -3.02 -11.24
C LEU A 165 32.85 -1.87 -10.94
N SER A 166 33.43 -1.31 -12.02
CA SER A 166 34.17 -0.05 -11.94
C SER A 166 33.25 1.13 -11.65
N GLU A 167 33.81 2.19 -11.06
CA GLU A 167 33.14 3.42 -10.73
C GLU A 167 33.69 4.54 -11.60
N ASN A 168 32.81 5.48 -12.05
CA ASN A 168 33.22 6.69 -12.72
C ASN A 168 33.43 7.86 -11.73
N ASP A 169 33.89 9.02 -12.23
CA ASP A 169 34.14 10.23 -11.43
C ASP A 169 32.88 10.82 -10.76
N LYS A 170 31.68 10.37 -11.18
CA LYS A 170 30.38 10.80 -10.61
C LYS A 170 29.83 9.83 -9.58
N ALA A 171 30.62 8.87 -9.12
CA ALA A 171 30.19 7.84 -8.20
C ALA A 171 29.05 6.94 -8.73
N GLU A 172 29.02 6.68 -10.04
CA GLU A 172 28.10 5.76 -10.70
C GLU A 172 28.79 4.43 -11.00
N TRP A 173 28.05 3.29 -10.93
CA TRP A 173 28.55 2.00 -11.40
C TRP A 173 28.58 1.96 -12.92
N MET A 174 29.63 1.42 -13.49
CA MET A 174 29.83 1.26 -14.94
C MET A 174 29.51 -0.20 -15.33
N LEU A 175 28.32 -0.45 -15.85
CA LEU A 175 27.88 -1.77 -16.30
C LEU A 175 27.96 -1.87 -17.82
N PRO A 176 28.80 -2.76 -18.40
CA PRO A 176 28.77 -3.05 -19.83
C PRO A 176 27.47 -3.76 -20.22
N VAL A 177 26.77 -3.24 -21.25
CA VAL A 177 25.46 -3.74 -21.70
C VAL A 177 25.41 -3.91 -23.22
N ASN A 178 24.57 -4.81 -23.71
CA ASN A 178 24.22 -4.94 -25.12
C ASN A 178 23.13 -3.92 -25.51
N SER A 179 22.92 -3.68 -26.80
CA SER A 179 21.94 -2.67 -27.21
C SER A 179 21.39 -2.98 -28.61
N PHE A 180 20.06 -3.11 -28.73
CA PHE A 180 19.34 -3.48 -29.95
C PHE A 180 18.05 -2.66 -30.12
N HIS A 181 18.11 -1.34 -29.86
CA HIS A 181 16.95 -0.48 -29.90
C HIS A 181 17.21 0.81 -30.68
N HIS A 182 16.16 1.39 -31.26
CA HIS A 182 16.16 2.73 -31.86
C HIS A 182 15.14 3.64 -31.14
N GLN A 183 14.29 3.07 -30.29
CA GLN A 183 13.39 3.76 -29.37
C GLN A 183 13.97 3.72 -27.96
N ALA A 184 13.61 4.70 -27.13
CA ALA A 184 13.97 4.74 -25.72
C ALA A 184 12.95 5.56 -24.92
N VAL A 185 12.97 5.42 -23.60
CA VAL A 185 12.22 6.30 -22.71
C VAL A 185 12.74 7.74 -22.87
N ARG A 186 11.82 8.69 -23.11
CA ARG A 186 12.10 10.14 -23.16
C ARG A 186 11.92 10.76 -21.78
N GLU A 187 10.78 10.48 -21.14
CA GLU A 187 10.46 10.92 -19.78
C GLU A 187 9.92 9.74 -18.98
N SER A 188 10.42 9.56 -17.77
CA SER A 188 9.99 8.47 -16.90
C SER A 188 8.57 8.67 -16.32
N GLY A 189 8.07 9.92 -16.31
CA GLY A 189 6.87 10.28 -15.58
C GLY A 189 7.12 10.43 -14.08
N MET A 190 6.05 10.65 -13.30
CA MET A 190 6.17 10.87 -11.85
C MET A 190 6.31 9.56 -11.03
N ARG A 191 5.78 8.46 -11.56
CA ARG A 191 5.74 7.15 -10.87
C ARG A 191 7.02 6.33 -11.01
N LEU A 192 7.89 6.75 -11.93
CA LEU A 192 9.19 6.13 -12.16
C LEU A 192 10.30 7.16 -12.05
N ARG A 193 11.47 6.75 -11.60
CA ARG A 193 12.69 7.53 -11.61
C ARG A 193 13.77 6.86 -12.48
N VAL A 194 14.63 7.66 -13.07
CA VAL A 194 15.76 7.15 -13.85
C VAL A 194 16.84 6.63 -12.92
N SER A 195 17.28 5.38 -13.14
CA SER A 195 18.34 4.73 -12.37
C SER A 195 19.62 4.46 -13.16
N ALA A 196 19.57 4.51 -14.50
CA ALA A 196 20.78 4.43 -15.33
C ALA A 196 20.64 5.23 -16.64
N ARG A 197 21.79 5.69 -17.16
CA ARG A 197 21.92 6.35 -18.47
C ARG A 197 23.17 5.86 -19.20
N SER A 198 23.14 5.92 -20.54
CA SER A 198 24.32 5.76 -21.38
C SER A 198 25.21 7.03 -21.39
N SER A 199 26.37 6.98 -22.03
CA SER A 199 27.30 8.13 -22.12
C SER A 199 26.72 9.33 -22.86
N ASP A 200 25.80 9.12 -23.79
CA ASP A 200 25.02 10.15 -24.49
C ASP A 200 23.73 10.55 -23.78
N ARG A 201 23.55 10.10 -22.52
CA ARG A 201 22.44 10.42 -21.61
C ARG A 201 21.08 9.80 -21.96
N VAL A 202 21.00 8.92 -22.94
CA VAL A 202 19.79 8.12 -23.17
C VAL A 202 19.45 7.32 -21.91
N ILE A 203 18.17 7.24 -21.55
CA ILE A 203 17.71 6.47 -20.38
C ILE A 203 17.89 4.99 -20.67
N GLU A 204 18.66 4.33 -19.81
CA GLU A 204 18.94 2.89 -19.89
C GLU A 204 18.23 2.09 -18.82
N ALA A 205 17.83 2.72 -17.69
CA ALA A 205 16.99 2.05 -16.70
C ALA A 205 16.10 3.04 -15.95
N VAL A 206 14.94 2.53 -15.54
CA VAL A 206 13.98 3.19 -14.65
C VAL A 206 13.56 2.24 -13.54
N GLU A 207 13.18 2.80 -12.38
CA GLU A 207 12.62 2.07 -11.25
C GLU A 207 11.50 2.86 -10.60
N SER A 208 10.69 2.23 -9.73
CA SER A 208 9.60 2.92 -9.03
C SER A 208 10.12 4.07 -8.16
N SER A 209 9.42 5.22 -8.19
CA SER A 209 9.58 6.33 -7.24
C SER A 209 8.71 6.16 -5.98
N GLU A 210 7.82 5.16 -5.95
CA GLU A 210 6.78 4.95 -4.95
C GLU A 210 6.99 3.67 -4.11
N HIS A 211 8.23 3.19 -3.99
CA HIS A 211 8.59 1.96 -3.25
C HIS A 211 7.95 0.66 -3.77
N LYS A 212 7.40 0.65 -5.00
CA LYS A 212 6.88 -0.56 -5.64
C LYS A 212 8.01 -1.39 -6.25
N SER A 213 7.82 -2.70 -6.38
CA SER A 213 8.80 -3.62 -6.99
C SER A 213 8.75 -3.55 -8.52
N ILE A 214 9.16 -2.41 -9.10
CA ILE A 214 9.16 -2.15 -10.55
C ILE A 214 10.55 -1.72 -11.00
N LEU A 215 11.08 -2.42 -12.00
CA LEU A 215 12.35 -2.15 -12.65
C LEU A 215 12.21 -2.27 -14.16
N GLY A 216 12.76 -1.36 -14.91
CA GLY A 216 12.88 -1.46 -16.37
C GLY A 216 14.33 -1.26 -16.80
N VAL A 217 14.80 -2.06 -17.76
CA VAL A 217 16.12 -1.93 -18.39
C VAL A 217 15.98 -1.90 -19.91
N GLN A 218 16.76 -1.04 -20.57
CA GLN A 218 16.66 -0.85 -22.03
C GLN A 218 17.47 -1.91 -22.80
N TRP A 219 18.50 -2.49 -22.17
CA TRP A 219 19.29 -3.56 -22.73
C TRP A 219 18.62 -4.94 -22.57
N HIS A 220 19.30 -6.01 -23.03
CA HIS A 220 18.83 -7.38 -23.03
C HIS A 220 19.66 -8.25 -22.07
N PRO A 221 19.40 -8.24 -20.75
CA PRO A 221 20.14 -9.05 -19.77
C PRO A 221 19.96 -10.55 -19.99
N GLU A 222 18.82 -10.98 -20.55
CA GLU A 222 18.51 -12.38 -20.82
C GLU A 222 19.42 -13.02 -21.88
N CYS A 223 20.02 -12.20 -22.76
CA CYS A 223 20.95 -12.70 -23.77
C CYS A 223 22.29 -13.12 -23.16
N PHE A 224 22.80 -12.38 -22.17
CA PHE A 224 24.00 -12.75 -21.42
C PHE A 224 23.78 -14.05 -20.65
N VAL A 225 22.66 -14.17 -19.94
CA VAL A 225 22.33 -15.38 -19.16
C VAL A 225 22.22 -16.60 -20.07
N LEU A 226 21.55 -16.46 -21.23
CA LEU A 226 21.42 -17.53 -22.21
C LEU A 226 22.79 -18.03 -22.70
N ALA A 227 23.78 -17.14 -22.82
CA ALA A 227 25.15 -17.49 -23.21
C ALA A 227 26.00 -18.04 -22.04
N GLY A 228 25.45 -18.11 -20.83
CA GLY A 228 26.13 -18.59 -19.62
C GLY A 228 26.85 -17.51 -18.82
N ASP A 229 26.74 -16.23 -19.22
CA ASP A 229 27.28 -15.10 -18.47
C ASP A 229 26.32 -14.71 -17.34
N LYS A 230 26.77 -14.86 -16.09
CA LYS A 230 25.99 -14.59 -14.89
C LYS A 230 26.02 -13.14 -14.42
N SER A 231 26.75 -12.26 -15.12
CA SER A 231 26.88 -10.82 -14.74
C SER A 231 25.55 -10.11 -14.62
N GLN A 232 24.53 -10.52 -15.39
CA GLN A 232 23.19 -9.93 -15.42
C GLN A 232 22.16 -10.65 -14.51
N MET A 233 22.53 -11.74 -13.87
CA MET A 233 21.64 -12.50 -12.97
C MET A 233 21.07 -11.69 -11.78
N PRO A 234 21.76 -10.67 -11.23
CA PRO A 234 21.18 -9.87 -10.14
C PRO A 234 19.78 -9.31 -10.46
N ILE A 235 19.50 -8.93 -11.72
CA ILE A 235 18.19 -8.41 -12.16
C ILE A 235 17.10 -9.49 -12.02
N PHE A 236 17.35 -10.70 -12.50
CA PHE A 236 16.39 -11.80 -12.44
C PHE A 236 16.22 -12.35 -11.02
N ASN A 237 17.33 -12.43 -10.26
CA ASN A 237 17.28 -12.80 -8.84
C ASN A 237 16.44 -11.82 -8.02
N TRP A 238 16.54 -10.52 -8.31
CA TRP A 238 15.71 -9.50 -7.70
C TRP A 238 14.21 -9.74 -8.00
N LEU A 239 13.83 -9.89 -9.28
CA LEU A 239 12.43 -10.10 -9.63
C LEU A 239 11.86 -11.36 -8.95
N VAL A 240 12.59 -12.48 -9.02
CA VAL A 240 12.15 -13.75 -8.41
C VAL A 240 12.11 -13.65 -6.89
N GLY A 241 13.01 -12.90 -6.26
CA GLY A 241 13.00 -12.61 -4.83
C GLY A 241 11.78 -11.78 -4.42
N GLU A 242 11.48 -10.70 -5.15
CA GLU A 242 10.30 -9.87 -4.93
C GLU A 242 8.99 -10.65 -5.13
N ALA A 243 8.93 -11.45 -6.21
CA ALA A 243 7.79 -12.33 -6.49
C ALA A 243 7.60 -13.41 -5.41
N SER A 244 8.68 -13.97 -4.87
CA SER A 244 8.60 -14.92 -3.76
C SER A 244 8.03 -14.28 -2.50
N SER A 245 8.47 -13.06 -2.18
CA SER A 245 7.97 -12.29 -1.04
C SER A 245 6.49 -11.92 -1.22
N PHE A 246 6.09 -11.55 -2.44
CA PHE A 246 4.69 -11.26 -2.77
C PHE A 246 3.80 -12.51 -2.65
N ALA A 247 4.24 -13.64 -3.22
CA ALA A 247 3.55 -14.92 -3.10
C ALA A 247 3.39 -15.39 -1.64
N GLU A 248 4.39 -15.13 -0.80
CA GLU A 248 4.32 -15.45 0.62
C GLU A 248 3.30 -14.58 1.34
N ALA A 249 3.30 -13.27 1.10
CA ALA A 249 2.32 -12.35 1.67
C ALA A 249 0.88 -12.72 1.27
N LYS A 250 0.63 -13.02 -0.03
CA LYS A 250 -0.68 -13.52 -0.48
C LYS A 250 -1.13 -14.76 0.30
N ARG A 251 -0.23 -15.72 0.50
CA ARG A 251 -0.53 -16.95 1.24
C ARG A 251 -0.82 -16.69 2.72
N VAL A 252 -0.10 -15.75 3.34
CA VAL A 252 -0.38 -15.34 4.72
C VAL A 252 -1.78 -14.72 4.79
N HIS A 253 -2.10 -13.73 3.96
CA HIS A 253 -3.42 -13.09 3.94
C HIS A 253 -4.58 -14.06 3.65
N ALA A 254 -4.34 -15.12 2.88
CA ALA A 254 -5.35 -16.16 2.67
C ALA A 254 -5.70 -16.94 3.96
N ARG A 255 -4.78 -17.02 4.94
CA ARG A 255 -4.94 -17.78 6.18
C ARG A 255 -5.28 -16.95 7.40
N ILE A 256 -4.72 -15.74 7.52
CA ILE A 256 -5.03 -14.81 8.61
C ILE A 256 -6.25 -13.96 8.28
N LEU A 257 -6.75 -13.20 9.25
CA LEU A 257 -7.72 -12.14 9.04
C LEU A 257 -7.01 -10.80 9.11
N SER A 258 -7.24 -9.93 8.12
CA SER A 258 -6.68 -8.57 8.09
C SER A 258 -7.76 -7.52 8.34
N LEU A 259 -7.50 -6.63 9.29
CA LEU A 259 -8.39 -5.55 9.70
C LEU A 259 -7.62 -4.23 9.78
N ASP A 260 -8.16 -3.21 9.13
CA ASP A 260 -7.84 -1.81 9.37
C ASP A 260 -8.84 -1.22 10.36
N SER A 261 -8.37 -0.79 11.53
CA SER A 261 -9.25 -0.35 12.62
C SER A 261 -9.75 1.09 12.49
N HIS A 262 -9.29 1.86 11.51
CA HIS A 262 -9.72 3.27 11.37
C HIS A 262 -9.47 3.81 9.96
N CYS A 263 -10.55 4.26 9.31
CA CYS A 263 -10.44 5.08 8.11
C CYS A 263 -11.60 6.09 8.01
N ASP A 264 -11.30 7.27 7.43
CA ASP A 264 -12.22 8.38 7.24
C ASP A 264 -12.85 8.44 5.84
N THR A 265 -12.82 7.35 5.12
CA THR A 265 -13.38 7.24 3.76
C THR A 265 -14.80 7.82 3.63
N PRO A 266 -15.71 7.74 4.63
CA PRO A 266 -17.01 8.37 4.53
C PRO A 266 -16.99 9.90 4.33
N MET A 267 -15.88 10.58 4.68
CA MET A 267 -15.72 12.02 4.40
C MET A 267 -15.76 12.35 2.90
N LYS A 268 -15.39 11.39 2.07
CA LYS A 268 -15.35 11.54 0.60
C LYS A 268 -16.62 11.04 -0.11
N PHE A 269 -17.63 10.59 0.65
CA PHE A 269 -18.90 10.18 0.04
C PHE A 269 -19.62 11.37 -0.63
N GLY A 270 -20.09 11.17 -1.85
CA GLY A 270 -20.73 12.23 -2.65
C GLY A 270 -19.76 13.22 -3.30
N THR A 271 -18.45 13.04 -3.15
CA THR A 271 -17.42 13.83 -3.83
C THR A 271 -16.88 13.09 -5.06
N THR A 272 -16.08 13.77 -5.89
CA THR A 272 -15.33 13.17 -7.01
C THR A 272 -13.91 12.77 -6.61
N GLU A 273 -13.54 12.96 -5.34
CA GLU A 273 -12.22 12.62 -4.84
C GLU A 273 -12.03 11.10 -4.78
N GLU A 274 -10.80 10.67 -5.05
CA GLU A 274 -10.43 9.28 -4.95
C GLU A 274 -10.43 8.83 -3.48
N ARG A 275 -11.03 7.66 -3.22
CA ARG A 275 -11.09 7.08 -1.88
C ARG A 275 -9.90 6.16 -1.67
N LEU A 276 -9.19 6.33 -0.56
CA LEU A 276 -8.05 5.49 -0.22
C LEU A 276 -8.49 4.09 0.24
N VAL A 277 -9.71 3.96 0.79
CA VAL A 277 -10.34 2.67 1.06
C VAL A 277 -11.58 2.51 0.18
N SER A 278 -11.57 1.53 -0.70
CA SER A 278 -12.70 1.12 -1.53
C SER A 278 -12.71 -0.41 -1.66
N ILE A 279 -13.84 -1.02 -2.01
CA ILE A 279 -13.94 -2.48 -2.11
C ILE A 279 -12.90 -3.04 -3.11
N PRO A 280 -12.70 -2.48 -4.32
CA PRO A 280 -11.63 -2.91 -5.21
C PRO A 280 -10.23 -2.83 -4.56
N ARG A 281 -9.91 -1.72 -3.88
CA ARG A 281 -8.61 -1.58 -3.19
C ARG A 281 -8.44 -2.53 -2.02
N MET A 282 -9.51 -2.84 -1.28
CA MET A 282 -9.46 -3.88 -0.24
C MET A 282 -9.20 -5.26 -0.86
N VAL A 283 -9.74 -5.54 -2.05
CA VAL A 283 -9.43 -6.78 -2.79
C VAL A 283 -7.98 -6.81 -3.21
N ASP A 284 -7.48 -5.76 -3.86
CA ASP A 284 -6.10 -5.68 -4.38
C ASP A 284 -5.05 -5.75 -3.26
N GLY A 285 -5.31 -5.12 -2.11
CA GLY A 285 -4.43 -5.13 -0.93
C GLY A 285 -4.64 -6.31 0.02
N HIS A 286 -5.55 -7.24 -0.32
CA HIS A 286 -5.91 -8.38 0.53
C HIS A 286 -6.41 -8.00 1.92
N LEU A 287 -7.09 -6.85 2.06
CA LEU A 287 -7.69 -6.39 3.31
C LEU A 287 -9.09 -7.01 3.46
N ASP A 288 -9.32 -7.75 4.54
CA ASP A 288 -10.61 -8.43 4.78
C ASP A 288 -11.65 -7.52 5.42
N ALA A 289 -11.23 -6.62 6.32
CA ALA A 289 -12.12 -5.75 7.05
C ALA A 289 -11.56 -4.33 7.23
N SER A 290 -12.43 -3.33 7.27
CA SER A 290 -12.09 -1.95 7.65
C SER A 290 -13.18 -1.35 8.50
N ILE A 291 -12.80 -0.51 9.47
CA ILE A 291 -13.75 0.27 10.28
C ILE A 291 -13.85 1.66 9.68
N MET A 292 -14.99 1.97 9.08
CA MET A 292 -15.33 3.27 8.55
C MET A 292 -15.96 4.13 9.64
N VAL A 293 -15.40 5.30 9.88
CA VAL A 293 -15.87 6.15 10.98
C VAL A 293 -16.79 7.29 10.53
N ALA A 294 -17.77 7.60 11.34
CA ALA A 294 -18.50 8.84 11.27
C ALA A 294 -17.69 9.94 11.97
N TYR A 295 -16.85 10.62 11.19
CA TYR A 295 -16.02 11.73 11.67
C TYR A 295 -16.83 13.00 11.92
N LEU A 296 -16.59 13.62 13.08
CA LEU A 296 -17.20 14.88 13.48
C LEU A 296 -16.11 15.87 13.95
N PRO A 297 -15.91 17.00 13.25
CA PRO A 297 -15.06 18.05 13.76
C PRO A 297 -15.63 18.60 15.07
N GLN A 298 -14.77 18.99 16.01
CA GLN A 298 -15.22 19.67 17.22
C GLN A 298 -15.86 21.00 16.88
N GLY A 299 -17.09 21.19 17.32
CA GLY A 299 -17.89 22.42 17.16
C GLY A 299 -18.25 23.09 18.49
N GLU A 300 -19.20 24.04 18.44
CA GLU A 300 -19.77 24.67 19.61
C GLU A 300 -20.53 23.65 20.47
N ARG A 301 -20.61 23.91 21.79
CA ARG A 301 -21.25 22.99 22.75
C ARG A 301 -22.64 23.50 23.20
N THR A 302 -23.44 23.96 22.22
CA THR A 302 -24.84 24.31 22.41
C THR A 302 -25.73 23.09 22.09
N ASP A 303 -26.94 23.05 22.63
CA ASP A 303 -27.90 21.95 22.39
C ASP A 303 -28.20 21.82 20.89
N GLU A 304 -28.32 22.94 20.17
CA GLU A 304 -28.54 22.94 18.72
C GLU A 304 -27.36 22.31 17.95
N ALA A 305 -26.11 22.66 18.32
CA ALA A 305 -24.92 22.13 17.71
C ALA A 305 -24.76 20.63 18.02
N HIS A 306 -25.07 20.19 19.24
CA HIS A 306 -25.07 18.75 19.59
C HIS A 306 -26.11 17.96 18.81
N LEU A 307 -27.33 18.48 18.65
CA LEU A 307 -28.36 17.85 17.82
C LEU A 307 -27.91 17.73 16.34
N ALA A 308 -27.29 18.77 15.81
CA ALA A 308 -26.75 18.77 14.45
C ALA A 308 -25.62 17.75 14.29
N ALA A 309 -24.73 17.61 15.29
CA ALA A 309 -23.64 16.63 15.31
C ALA A 309 -24.19 15.19 15.33
N SER A 310 -25.14 14.88 16.21
CA SER A 310 -25.80 13.57 16.26
C SER A 310 -26.51 13.21 14.96
N ALA A 311 -27.23 14.17 14.36
CA ALA A 311 -27.88 14.00 13.07
C ALA A 311 -26.87 13.80 11.93
N LYS A 312 -25.70 14.48 11.98
CA LYS A 312 -24.59 14.27 11.02
C LYS A 312 -24.01 12.85 11.15
N ALA A 313 -23.71 12.40 12.38
CA ALA A 313 -23.24 11.04 12.62
C ALA A 313 -24.21 10.00 12.06
N SER A 314 -25.50 10.15 12.35
CA SER A 314 -26.55 9.25 11.85
C SER A 314 -26.64 9.21 10.32
N ARG A 315 -26.48 10.35 9.64
CA ARG A 315 -26.44 10.40 8.16
C ARG A 315 -25.23 9.69 7.60
N ILE A 316 -24.05 9.89 8.16
CA ILE A 316 -22.83 9.22 7.70
C ILE A 316 -22.97 7.71 7.86
N ILE A 317 -23.47 7.23 9.00
CA ILE A 317 -23.73 5.81 9.22
C ILE A 317 -24.69 5.25 8.15
N THR A 318 -25.80 5.98 7.86
CA THR A 318 -26.74 5.57 6.81
C THR A 318 -26.07 5.51 5.43
N GLN A 319 -25.19 6.45 5.10
CA GLN A 319 -24.44 6.44 3.84
C GLN A 319 -23.50 5.23 3.73
N ILE A 320 -22.87 4.80 4.84
CA ILE A 320 -22.05 3.58 4.86
C ILE A 320 -22.93 2.35 4.65
N GLU A 321 -24.09 2.26 5.34
CA GLU A 321 -25.07 1.18 5.19
C GLU A 321 -25.56 1.08 3.74
N GLU A 322 -25.89 2.22 3.10
CA GLU A 322 -26.32 2.28 1.69
C GLU A 322 -25.20 1.87 0.73
N MET A 323 -23.95 2.30 0.98
CA MET A 323 -22.79 1.88 0.19
C MET A 323 -22.61 0.37 0.23
N VAL A 324 -22.66 -0.25 1.43
CA VAL A 324 -22.56 -1.70 1.59
C VAL A 324 -23.73 -2.42 0.90
N ALA A 325 -24.96 -1.92 1.07
CA ALA A 325 -26.14 -2.50 0.43
C ALA A 325 -26.08 -2.46 -1.10
N SER A 326 -25.46 -1.41 -1.67
CA SER A 326 -25.33 -1.26 -3.12
C SER A 326 -24.38 -2.28 -3.76
N ASP A 327 -23.49 -2.91 -2.99
CA ASP A 327 -22.53 -3.92 -3.45
C ASP A 327 -22.54 -5.19 -2.56
N ALA A 328 -23.74 -5.62 -2.14
CA ALA A 328 -23.92 -6.75 -1.23
C ALA A 328 -23.36 -8.09 -1.74
N GLY A 329 -22.99 -8.19 -3.02
CA GLY A 329 -22.27 -9.34 -3.59
C GLY A 329 -20.83 -9.45 -3.10
N ASN A 330 -20.18 -8.33 -2.86
CA ASN A 330 -18.74 -8.23 -2.57
C ASN A 330 -18.42 -7.77 -1.13
N VAL A 331 -19.38 -7.14 -0.45
CA VAL A 331 -19.17 -6.56 0.89
C VAL A 331 -20.39 -6.79 1.79
N GLY A 332 -20.15 -6.83 3.11
CA GLY A 332 -21.19 -6.90 4.14
C GLY A 332 -20.84 -6.09 5.38
N LEU A 333 -21.86 -5.71 6.17
CA LEU A 333 -21.66 -5.12 7.48
C LEU A 333 -21.30 -6.19 8.50
N ALA A 334 -20.35 -5.88 9.38
CA ALA A 334 -19.95 -6.72 10.50
C ALA A 334 -20.11 -5.95 11.82
N TYR A 335 -20.71 -6.58 12.82
CA TYR A 335 -20.99 -6.01 14.13
C TYR A 335 -20.25 -6.75 15.26
N THR A 336 -19.80 -7.96 14.95
CA THR A 336 -19.04 -8.85 15.83
C THR A 336 -17.79 -9.38 15.10
N PRO A 337 -16.77 -9.86 15.81
CA PRO A 337 -15.65 -10.57 15.18
C PRO A 337 -16.09 -11.75 14.31
N GLU A 338 -17.10 -12.49 14.74
CA GLU A 338 -17.62 -13.68 14.06
C GLU A 338 -18.25 -13.34 12.70
N ASP A 339 -18.86 -12.15 12.55
CA ASP A 339 -19.40 -11.66 11.28
C ASP A 339 -18.29 -11.49 10.25
N ILE A 340 -17.12 -10.94 10.66
CA ILE A 340 -15.97 -10.73 9.76
C ILE A 340 -15.48 -12.08 9.22
N TYR A 341 -15.33 -13.09 10.10
CA TYR A 341 -14.93 -14.44 9.67
C TYR A 341 -15.95 -15.08 8.72
N SER A 342 -17.25 -14.83 8.96
CA SER A 342 -18.30 -15.33 8.08
C SER A 342 -18.20 -14.68 6.69
N LEU A 343 -18.09 -13.36 6.64
CA LEU A 343 -17.95 -12.62 5.39
C LEU A 343 -16.69 -13.04 4.61
N LYS A 344 -15.55 -13.21 5.30
CA LYS A 344 -14.32 -13.71 4.66
C LYS A 344 -14.51 -15.10 4.06
N ARG A 345 -15.16 -16.03 4.76
CA ARG A 345 -15.47 -17.37 4.20
C ARG A 345 -16.35 -17.30 2.96
N ASP A 346 -17.26 -16.32 2.91
CA ASP A 346 -18.14 -16.07 1.77
C ASP A 346 -17.46 -15.29 0.62
N GLY A 347 -16.15 -14.99 0.75
CA GLY A 347 -15.37 -14.24 -0.23
C GLY A 347 -15.67 -12.73 -0.24
N LYS A 348 -16.35 -12.21 0.78
CA LYS A 348 -16.74 -10.80 0.89
C LYS A 348 -15.79 -10.01 1.80
N ARG A 349 -15.74 -8.71 1.59
CA ARG A 349 -15.09 -7.76 2.52
C ARG A 349 -16.08 -7.37 3.63
N ALA A 350 -15.55 -7.07 4.81
CA ALA A 350 -16.34 -6.63 5.94
C ALA A 350 -16.16 -5.13 6.21
N ILE A 351 -17.25 -4.41 6.41
CA ILE A 351 -17.22 -3.03 6.90
C ILE A 351 -17.83 -3.01 8.30
N MET A 352 -17.10 -2.40 9.23
CA MET A 352 -17.57 -2.11 10.58
C MET A 352 -17.76 -0.60 10.73
N LEU A 353 -18.49 -0.20 11.75
CA LEU A 353 -18.90 1.18 11.99
C LEU A 353 -18.23 1.74 13.26
N GLY A 354 -17.60 2.90 13.16
CA GLY A 354 -17.08 3.66 14.30
C GLY A 354 -17.64 5.09 14.36
N ILE A 355 -17.47 5.74 15.47
CA ILE A 355 -17.68 7.19 15.59
C ILE A 355 -16.36 7.83 16.03
N GLU A 356 -15.90 8.83 15.29
CA GLU A 356 -14.77 9.64 15.69
C GLU A 356 -15.25 11.00 16.22
N ASN A 357 -15.01 11.22 17.50
CA ASN A 357 -15.43 12.32 18.37
C ASN A 357 -16.78 12.07 19.07
N GLY A 358 -16.71 11.83 20.37
CA GLY A 358 -17.88 11.72 21.25
C GLY A 358 -18.75 12.97 21.30
N TYR A 359 -18.37 14.05 20.63
CA TYR A 359 -19.21 15.22 20.35
C TYR A 359 -20.56 14.83 19.73
N ALA A 360 -20.64 13.66 19.10
CA ALA A 360 -21.87 13.07 18.54
C ALA A 360 -23.00 12.87 19.57
N ILE A 361 -22.66 12.64 20.85
CA ILE A 361 -23.66 12.39 21.89
C ILE A 361 -24.06 13.65 22.68
N GLY A 362 -23.36 14.76 22.48
CA GLY A 362 -23.59 15.99 23.25
C GLY A 362 -23.57 15.74 24.76
N ASN A 363 -24.72 15.93 25.42
CA ASN A 363 -24.94 15.65 26.87
C ASN A 363 -25.94 14.50 27.10
N ASP A 364 -26.25 13.68 26.08
CA ASP A 364 -27.28 12.65 26.16
C ASP A 364 -26.66 11.25 26.14
N LEU A 365 -26.52 10.61 27.31
CA LEU A 365 -26.00 9.27 27.48
C LEU A 365 -26.81 8.20 26.71
N SER A 366 -28.12 8.43 26.47
CA SER A 366 -28.96 7.47 25.76
C SER A 366 -28.55 7.27 24.30
N LEU A 367 -27.86 8.23 23.71
CA LEU A 367 -27.31 8.16 22.35
C LEU A 367 -26.21 7.11 22.24
N ILE A 368 -25.52 6.75 23.32
CA ILE A 368 -24.49 5.69 23.30
C ILE A 368 -25.16 4.34 22.96
N GLU A 369 -26.24 4.00 23.66
CA GLU A 369 -27.02 2.78 23.37
C GLU A 369 -27.68 2.84 21.99
N HIS A 370 -28.20 4.00 21.59
CA HIS A 370 -28.75 4.23 20.26
C HIS A 370 -27.72 3.90 19.16
N PHE A 371 -26.52 4.45 19.23
CA PHE A 371 -25.46 4.19 18.25
C PHE A 371 -24.94 2.75 18.33
N ARG A 372 -24.84 2.18 19.54
CA ARG A 372 -24.46 0.76 19.69
C ARG A 372 -25.47 -0.16 18.99
N ASN A 373 -26.76 0.12 19.13
CA ASN A 373 -27.82 -0.64 18.45
C ASN A 373 -27.81 -0.45 16.91
N ARG A 374 -27.20 0.62 16.41
CA ARG A 374 -26.90 0.80 14.98
C ARG A 374 -25.61 0.10 14.54
N GLY A 375 -24.92 -0.60 15.43
CA GLY A 375 -23.74 -1.38 15.10
C GLY A 375 -22.39 -0.66 15.32
N ILE A 376 -22.37 0.50 15.95
CA ILE A 376 -21.11 1.18 16.29
C ILE A 376 -20.31 0.31 17.24
N VAL A 377 -19.07 -0.03 16.87
CA VAL A 377 -18.19 -0.90 17.65
C VAL A 377 -17.30 -0.15 18.61
N TYR A 378 -16.92 1.09 18.27
CA TYR A 378 -16.20 2.01 19.17
C TYR A 378 -16.58 3.47 18.95
N MET A 379 -16.31 4.29 19.96
CA MET A 379 -16.37 5.75 19.87
C MET A 379 -15.08 6.36 20.42
N THR A 380 -14.42 7.19 19.62
CA THR A 380 -13.29 8.02 20.06
C THR A 380 -13.83 9.15 20.93
N LEU A 381 -13.34 9.29 22.17
CA LEU A 381 -13.94 10.19 23.16
C LEU A 381 -13.89 11.67 22.76
N CYS A 382 -12.83 12.10 22.08
CA CYS A 382 -12.69 13.45 21.54
C CYS A 382 -11.92 13.43 20.22
N HIS A 383 -11.92 14.54 19.49
CA HIS A 383 -11.03 14.81 18.37
C HIS A 383 -10.09 15.98 18.71
N ASN A 384 -9.69 16.81 17.76
CA ASN A 384 -8.87 18.01 18.01
C ASN A 384 -9.70 19.11 18.68
N GLY A 385 -9.61 19.23 20.00
CA GLY A 385 -10.33 20.17 20.87
C GLY A 385 -11.07 19.46 22.00
N ASP A 386 -11.10 20.10 23.16
CA ASP A 386 -11.84 19.63 24.34
C ASP A 386 -13.35 19.60 24.04
N ASN A 387 -14.03 18.57 24.53
CA ASN A 387 -15.49 18.47 24.46
C ASN A 387 -16.08 18.25 25.87
N ASN A 388 -17.35 17.86 25.99
CA ASN A 388 -17.97 17.63 27.29
C ASN A 388 -17.46 16.38 28.01
N ILE A 389 -16.71 15.49 27.30
CA ILE A 389 -16.26 14.22 27.80
C ILE A 389 -14.85 14.31 28.39
N CYS A 390 -13.88 14.86 27.62
CA CYS A 390 -12.49 14.91 28.06
C CYS A 390 -11.67 15.98 27.32
N ASP A 391 -10.46 16.21 27.84
CA ASP A 391 -9.46 17.07 27.22
C ASP A 391 -8.75 16.32 26.08
N SER A 392 -8.50 17.04 24.98
CA SER A 392 -7.83 16.56 23.78
C SER A 392 -6.31 16.76 23.86
N ALA A 393 -5.55 15.95 23.13
CA ALA A 393 -4.11 16.12 22.93
C ALA A 393 -3.75 17.36 22.08
N ARG A 394 -4.70 17.88 21.29
CA ARG A 394 -4.51 19.06 20.42
C ARG A 394 -5.64 20.05 20.57
N LYS A 395 -5.31 21.36 20.46
CA LYS A 395 -6.26 22.44 20.58
C LYS A 395 -7.03 22.38 21.92
N SER A 396 -6.36 21.91 22.98
CA SER A 396 -6.91 21.80 24.33
C SER A 396 -6.67 23.09 25.11
N ASN A 397 -7.66 23.43 25.93
CA ASN A 397 -7.56 24.45 26.98
C ASN A 397 -7.32 23.79 28.35
N ASN A 398 -7.20 22.46 28.41
CA ASN A 398 -7.09 21.65 29.63
C ASN A 398 -8.27 21.94 30.60
N GLU A 399 -9.48 21.96 30.05
CA GLU A 399 -10.69 22.41 30.71
C GLU A 399 -11.10 21.54 31.90
N HIS A 400 -10.93 20.22 31.74
CA HIS A 400 -11.35 19.22 32.72
C HIS A 400 -10.19 18.72 33.59
N GLY A 401 -8.94 18.97 33.17
CA GLY A 401 -7.76 18.32 33.75
C GLY A 401 -7.77 16.80 33.55
N GLY A 402 -8.30 16.34 32.43
CA GLY A 402 -8.46 14.92 32.07
C GLY A 402 -9.88 14.59 31.61
N VAL A 403 -10.48 13.51 32.14
CA VAL A 403 -11.88 13.09 31.88
C VAL A 403 -12.81 13.87 32.80
N SER A 404 -13.88 14.45 32.25
CA SER A 404 -14.91 15.16 33.04
C SER A 404 -15.79 14.18 33.85
N ALA A 405 -16.59 14.71 34.79
CA ALA A 405 -17.59 13.87 35.50
C ALA A 405 -18.58 13.21 34.51
N PHE A 406 -19.06 13.95 33.52
CA PHE A 406 -19.90 13.41 32.45
C PHE A 406 -19.16 12.36 31.62
N GLY A 407 -17.88 12.62 31.29
CA GLY A 407 -17.04 11.66 30.58
C GLY A 407 -16.85 10.33 31.33
N ALA A 408 -16.78 10.37 32.65
CA ALA A 408 -16.75 9.15 33.45
C ALA A 408 -18.04 8.33 33.30
N ASP A 409 -19.22 8.99 33.25
CA ASP A 409 -20.48 8.30 32.99
C ASP A 409 -20.59 7.79 31.57
N VAL A 410 -20.05 8.51 30.56
CA VAL A 410 -19.92 8.06 29.16
C VAL A 410 -19.12 6.76 29.10
N ILE A 411 -17.93 6.69 29.72
CA ILE A 411 -17.10 5.50 29.71
C ILE A 411 -17.82 4.30 30.35
N ARG A 412 -18.50 4.52 31.49
CA ARG A 412 -19.28 3.45 32.16
C ARG A 412 -20.43 2.95 31.28
N GLU A 413 -21.13 3.87 30.60
CA GLU A 413 -22.22 3.52 29.69
C GLU A 413 -21.72 2.78 28.46
N MET A 414 -20.59 3.20 27.87
CA MET A 414 -19.95 2.47 26.78
C MET A 414 -19.60 1.03 27.20
N ASN A 415 -19.03 0.86 28.40
CA ASN A 415 -18.76 -0.49 28.95
C ASN A 415 -20.06 -1.29 29.10
N ARG A 416 -21.13 -0.68 29.61
CA ARG A 416 -22.44 -1.35 29.84
C ARG A 416 -23.04 -1.88 28.54
N VAL A 417 -22.97 -1.09 27.45
CA VAL A 417 -23.58 -1.48 26.17
C VAL A 417 -22.64 -2.32 25.28
N GLY A 418 -21.40 -2.54 25.69
CA GLY A 418 -20.42 -3.29 24.91
C GLY A 418 -19.86 -2.51 23.72
N MET A 419 -19.62 -1.21 23.88
CA MET A 419 -18.95 -0.32 22.93
C MET A 419 -17.53 -0.06 23.41
N MET A 420 -16.50 -0.26 22.57
CA MET A 420 -15.11 -0.01 22.94
C MET A 420 -14.85 1.49 23.11
N VAL A 421 -14.08 1.84 24.15
CA VAL A 421 -13.60 3.19 24.41
C VAL A 421 -12.31 3.38 23.61
N ASP A 422 -12.30 4.36 22.69
CA ASP A 422 -11.12 4.72 21.91
C ASP A 422 -10.51 6.04 22.42
N MET A 423 -9.22 5.98 22.75
CA MET A 423 -8.46 7.09 23.33
C MET A 423 -7.54 7.80 22.33
N SER A 424 -7.60 7.47 21.05
CA SER A 424 -6.97 8.30 20.04
C SER A 424 -7.45 9.74 20.16
N HIS A 425 -6.59 10.74 19.98
CA HIS A 425 -6.82 12.17 20.20
C HIS A 425 -6.89 12.66 21.67
N ALA A 426 -7.08 11.80 22.65
CA ALA A 426 -7.20 12.22 24.04
C ALA A 426 -5.86 12.72 24.61
N SER A 427 -5.93 13.68 25.54
CA SER A 427 -4.74 14.12 26.28
C SER A 427 -4.16 12.97 27.11
N GLU A 428 -2.88 13.06 27.47
CA GLU A 428 -2.22 12.06 28.32
C GLU A 428 -3.00 11.86 29.64
N LYS A 429 -3.46 12.93 30.26
CA LYS A 429 -4.25 12.83 31.49
C LYS A 429 -5.61 12.16 31.26
N SER A 430 -6.31 12.51 30.17
CA SER A 430 -7.56 11.85 29.79
C SER A 430 -7.37 10.36 29.53
N PHE A 431 -6.25 9.97 28.94
CA PHE A 431 -5.89 8.58 28.71
C PHE A 431 -5.79 7.80 30.03
N TYR A 432 -5.03 8.30 31.01
CA TYR A 432 -4.89 7.62 32.31
C TYR A 432 -6.21 7.58 33.09
N ASP A 433 -6.99 8.68 33.08
CA ASP A 433 -8.30 8.71 33.73
C ASP A 433 -9.26 7.69 33.11
N ALA A 434 -9.31 7.59 31.78
CA ALA A 434 -10.16 6.61 31.12
C ALA A 434 -9.75 5.18 31.47
N MET A 435 -8.46 4.90 31.59
CA MET A 435 -7.95 3.59 32.03
C MET A 435 -8.34 3.24 33.46
N ASP A 436 -8.41 4.23 34.35
CA ASP A 436 -8.80 4.03 35.75
C ASP A 436 -10.33 3.88 35.90
N ILE A 437 -11.12 4.46 34.96
CA ILE A 437 -12.59 4.40 34.99
C ILE A 437 -13.13 3.16 34.28
N SER A 438 -12.51 2.75 33.15
CA SER A 438 -13.01 1.64 32.32
C SER A 438 -12.84 0.30 33.03
N LEU A 439 -13.89 -0.52 33.01
CA LEU A 439 -13.90 -1.88 33.57
C LEU A 439 -13.45 -2.94 32.55
N VAL A 440 -13.24 -2.54 31.31
CA VAL A 440 -12.79 -3.38 30.20
C VAL A 440 -11.61 -2.74 29.49
N PRO A 441 -10.80 -3.51 28.72
CA PRO A 441 -9.70 -2.94 27.98
C PRO A 441 -10.16 -1.86 27.01
N ILE A 442 -9.35 -0.79 26.87
CA ILE A 442 -9.56 0.30 25.92
C ILE A 442 -8.68 0.14 24.69
N VAL A 443 -8.94 0.93 23.66
CA VAL A 443 -8.14 0.94 22.41
C VAL A 443 -7.60 2.34 22.11
N CYS A 444 -6.53 2.39 21.32
CA CYS A 444 -6.13 3.58 20.56
C CYS A 444 -6.20 3.19 19.07
N SER A 445 -7.26 3.58 18.39
CA SER A 445 -7.61 3.12 17.05
C SER A 445 -6.64 3.57 15.96
N HIS A 446 -5.93 4.71 16.16
CA HIS A 446 -4.93 5.27 15.25
C HIS A 446 -3.98 6.19 16.03
N SER A 447 -2.82 5.68 16.43
CA SER A 447 -1.78 6.38 17.19
C SER A 447 -0.39 5.87 16.77
N SER A 448 0.68 6.57 17.18
CA SER A 448 2.06 6.15 16.92
C SER A 448 2.94 6.36 18.17
N CYS A 449 4.28 6.26 18.05
CA CYS A 449 5.21 6.27 19.17
C CYS A 449 5.86 7.64 19.34
N LEU A 450 5.69 8.28 20.50
CA LEU A 450 6.25 9.60 20.82
C LEU A 450 7.78 9.60 20.79
N SER A 451 8.40 8.52 21.23
CA SER A 451 9.87 8.37 21.27
C SER A 451 10.53 8.39 19.88
N LEU A 452 9.78 8.08 18.82
CA LEU A 452 10.26 8.12 17.43
C LEU A 452 9.87 9.43 16.73
N CYS A 453 8.70 9.97 17.04
CA CYS A 453 8.23 11.23 16.48
C CYS A 453 7.52 12.04 17.56
N ASP A 454 8.13 13.16 17.98
CA ASP A 454 7.61 14.07 19.02
C ASP A 454 6.37 14.82 18.50
N HIS A 455 5.22 14.16 18.63
CA HIS A 455 3.93 14.70 18.27
C HIS A 455 2.89 14.40 19.38
N PRO A 456 2.06 15.36 19.82
CA PRO A 456 1.14 15.18 20.95
C PRO A 456 0.06 14.10 20.75
N ARG A 457 -0.14 13.61 19.51
CA ARG A 457 -1.05 12.51 19.18
C ARG A 457 -0.42 11.13 19.39
N ASN A 458 0.91 11.08 19.52
CA ASN A 458 1.66 9.84 19.74
C ASN A 458 1.69 9.47 21.22
N LEU A 459 1.70 8.16 21.50
CA LEU A 459 1.76 7.66 22.87
C LEU A 459 3.19 7.61 23.39
N THR A 460 3.36 7.96 24.65
CA THR A 460 4.61 7.70 25.40
C THR A 460 4.79 6.21 25.62
N ASP A 461 6.03 5.76 25.83
CA ASP A 461 6.34 4.37 26.19
C ASP A 461 5.62 3.94 27.48
N GLU A 462 5.39 4.88 28.42
CA GLU A 462 4.66 4.60 29.65
C GLU A 462 3.16 4.37 29.38
N GLN A 463 2.52 5.20 28.55
CA GLN A 463 1.14 4.98 28.12
C GLN A 463 0.99 3.63 27.41
N MET A 464 1.94 3.30 26.51
CA MET A 464 1.94 2.02 25.80
C MET A 464 2.04 0.83 26.77
N ARG A 465 2.96 0.86 27.75
CA ARG A 465 3.08 -0.20 28.78
C ARG A 465 1.80 -0.29 29.63
N ARG A 466 1.22 0.85 30.01
CA ARG A 466 -0.01 0.85 30.81
C ARG A 466 -1.18 0.27 30.03
N LEU A 467 -1.30 0.61 28.74
CA LEU A 467 -2.32 0.05 27.84
C LEU A 467 -2.19 -1.46 27.70
N ALA A 468 -0.99 -1.94 27.44
CA ALA A 468 -0.70 -3.38 27.34
C ALA A 468 -1.03 -4.13 28.64
N ASN A 469 -0.59 -3.61 29.79
CA ASN A 469 -0.84 -4.22 31.11
C ASN A 469 -2.34 -4.33 31.46
N SER A 470 -3.20 -3.49 30.86
CA SER A 470 -4.66 -3.57 31.01
C SER A 470 -5.34 -4.46 29.97
N GLY A 471 -4.59 -5.07 29.07
CA GLY A 471 -5.11 -5.91 28.00
C GLY A 471 -5.58 -5.13 26.76
N GLY A 472 -5.35 -3.81 26.70
CA GLY A 472 -5.72 -2.96 25.58
C GLY A 472 -4.82 -3.16 24.35
N VAL A 473 -5.06 -2.37 23.31
CA VAL A 473 -4.33 -2.42 22.03
C VAL A 473 -4.12 -1.03 21.45
N MET A 474 -2.93 -0.79 20.91
CA MET A 474 -2.60 0.39 20.10
C MET A 474 -2.53 0.00 18.63
N GLN A 475 -3.20 0.73 17.76
CA GLN A 475 -3.16 0.58 16.32
C GLN A 475 -2.27 1.66 15.73
N VAL A 476 -1.22 1.24 15.01
CA VAL A 476 -0.24 2.16 14.42
C VAL A 476 -0.86 2.83 13.19
N THR A 477 -0.82 4.17 13.17
CA THR A 477 -1.34 5.00 12.07
C THR A 477 -0.27 5.28 11.01
N PHE A 478 -0.71 5.59 9.78
CA PHE A 478 0.17 5.91 8.66
C PHE A 478 0.14 7.40 8.26
N TYR A 479 -0.27 8.26 9.19
CA TYR A 479 -0.14 9.70 8.98
C TYR A 479 1.33 10.13 9.04
N GLU A 480 1.82 10.78 7.96
CA GLU A 480 3.21 11.20 7.82
C GLU A 480 3.73 11.98 9.04
N GLY A 481 2.94 12.95 9.54
CA GLY A 481 3.31 13.81 10.65
C GLY A 481 3.42 13.09 12.00
N PHE A 482 2.90 11.86 12.14
CA PHE A 482 3.05 11.04 13.35
C PHE A 482 4.16 10.01 13.22
N LEU A 483 4.60 9.72 12.00
CA LEU A 483 5.68 8.78 11.74
C LEU A 483 7.05 9.45 11.72
N ARG A 484 7.13 10.69 11.21
CA ARG A 484 8.42 11.37 11.07
C ARG A 484 8.28 12.88 11.21
N ALA A 485 9.18 13.48 11.99
CA ALA A 485 9.27 14.94 12.06
C ALA A 485 9.76 15.52 10.71
N GLY A 486 9.05 16.51 10.20
CA GLY A 486 9.35 17.14 8.92
C GLY A 486 8.47 16.63 7.79
N SER A 487 9.06 15.96 6.81
CA SER A 487 8.35 15.38 5.66
C SER A 487 9.11 14.14 5.15
N ASN A 488 8.52 13.42 4.20
CA ASN A 488 9.07 12.24 3.55
C ASN A 488 9.09 10.97 4.43
N ALA A 489 8.08 10.77 5.27
CA ALA A 489 7.83 9.46 5.86
C ALA A 489 7.46 8.44 4.78
N SER A 490 7.69 7.16 5.04
CA SER A 490 7.44 6.06 4.13
C SER A 490 7.03 4.80 4.89
N ILE A 491 6.77 3.71 4.19
CA ILE A 491 6.56 2.39 4.78
C ILE A 491 7.66 2.00 5.76
N ALA A 492 8.91 2.43 5.58
CA ALA A 492 10.01 2.11 6.49
C ALA A 492 9.80 2.75 7.87
N ASP A 493 9.31 4.00 7.92
CA ASP A 493 9.00 4.67 9.18
C ASP A 493 7.81 4.02 9.89
N ALA A 494 6.79 3.59 9.15
CA ALA A 494 5.65 2.84 9.72
C ALA A 494 6.12 1.52 10.38
N ILE A 495 7.03 0.79 9.74
CA ILE A 495 7.62 -0.44 10.28
C ILE A 495 8.45 -0.14 11.54
N GLU A 496 9.20 0.95 11.57
CA GLU A 496 9.97 1.36 12.74
C GLU A 496 9.05 1.61 13.94
N HIS A 497 7.90 2.27 13.73
CA HIS A 497 6.89 2.47 14.77
C HIS A 497 6.26 1.16 15.23
N ILE A 498 5.95 0.24 14.33
CA ILE A 498 5.42 -1.09 14.67
C ILE A 498 6.47 -1.86 15.51
N ASN A 499 7.73 -1.90 15.08
CA ASN A 499 8.82 -2.55 15.78
C ASN A 499 9.02 -1.97 17.20
N HIS A 500 8.99 -0.65 17.34
CA HIS A 500 9.11 0.02 18.64
C HIS A 500 7.92 -0.34 19.54
N ALA A 501 6.69 -0.22 19.02
CA ALA A 501 5.49 -0.56 19.78
C ALA A 501 5.51 -2.02 20.25
N VAL A 502 5.86 -2.97 19.38
CA VAL A 502 6.02 -4.39 19.73
C VAL A 502 7.08 -4.60 20.80
N ASN A 503 8.21 -3.89 20.72
CA ASN A 503 9.27 -3.98 21.75
C ASN A 503 8.83 -3.45 23.11
N VAL A 504 7.94 -2.44 23.15
CA VAL A 504 7.47 -1.80 24.39
C VAL A 504 6.28 -2.53 25.01
N MET A 505 5.35 -3.00 24.17
CA MET A 505 4.03 -3.53 24.57
C MET A 505 3.91 -5.06 24.49
N GLY A 506 4.74 -5.70 23.66
CA GLY A 506 4.50 -7.06 23.20
C GLY A 506 3.61 -7.08 21.94
N VAL A 507 3.81 -8.08 21.08
CA VAL A 507 3.09 -8.21 19.81
C VAL A 507 1.58 -8.37 20.00
N GLU A 508 1.13 -8.87 21.15
CA GLU A 508 -0.27 -9.08 21.52
C GLU A 508 -1.07 -7.79 21.77
N HIS A 509 -0.40 -6.62 21.73
CA HIS A 509 -1.01 -5.33 22.05
C HIS A 509 -0.86 -4.28 20.96
N VAL A 510 -0.39 -4.68 19.78
CA VAL A 510 -0.15 -3.80 18.64
C VAL A 510 -0.99 -4.24 17.44
N GLY A 511 -1.43 -3.30 16.62
CA GLY A 511 -2.15 -3.56 15.37
C GLY A 511 -2.05 -2.39 14.40
N ILE A 512 -2.97 -2.33 13.42
CA ILE A 512 -2.95 -1.41 12.29
C ILE A 512 -4.25 -0.58 12.26
N GLY A 513 -4.10 0.75 12.23
CA GLY A 513 -5.19 1.71 12.07
C GLY A 513 -4.74 2.85 11.16
N THR A 514 -5.00 2.71 9.88
CA THR A 514 -4.31 3.45 8.82
C THR A 514 -4.54 4.95 8.82
N ASP A 515 -5.71 5.39 9.28
CA ASP A 515 -6.18 6.78 9.17
C ASP A 515 -6.32 7.24 7.69
N PHE A 516 -6.56 6.29 6.80
CA PHE A 516 -6.78 6.59 5.38
C PHE A 516 -7.99 7.51 5.18
N ASP A 517 -7.84 8.46 4.28
CA ASP A 517 -8.80 9.53 4.00
C ASP A 517 -8.97 10.56 5.13
N GLY A 518 -8.29 10.36 6.30
CA GLY A 518 -8.24 11.30 7.42
C GLY A 518 -6.92 12.05 7.57
N ASP A 519 -5.94 11.81 6.81
CA ASP A 519 -4.57 12.32 6.64
C ASP A 519 -3.54 11.16 6.50
N GLY A 520 -3.95 9.92 6.74
CA GLY A 520 -3.10 8.73 6.61
C GLY A 520 -2.74 8.40 5.17
N GLY A 521 -1.59 7.78 5.01
CA GLY A 521 -1.06 7.33 3.73
C GLY A 521 0.35 7.87 3.47
N VAL A 522 1.31 6.95 3.29
CA VAL A 522 2.70 7.27 2.97
C VAL A 522 3.18 6.44 1.77
N PRO A 523 4.24 6.84 1.06
CA PRO A 523 4.82 6.04 -0.02
C PRO A 523 5.07 4.59 0.40
N GLY A 524 4.54 3.65 -0.39
CA GLY A 524 4.53 2.21 -0.13
C GLY A 524 3.33 1.71 0.68
N LEU A 525 2.55 2.62 1.31
CA LEU A 525 1.29 2.39 2.02
C LEU A 525 0.34 3.58 1.76
N ALA A 526 0.13 3.95 0.49
CA ALA A 526 -0.64 5.14 0.13
C ALA A 526 -2.16 4.93 0.16
N HIS A 527 -2.62 3.70 0.07
CA HIS A 527 -4.05 3.33 0.09
C HIS A 527 -4.22 1.84 0.39
N ALA A 528 -5.45 1.40 0.64
CA ALA A 528 -5.75 0.01 1.04
C ALA A 528 -5.20 -1.05 0.08
N GLY A 529 -5.09 -0.77 -1.23
CA GLY A 529 -4.50 -1.68 -2.22
C GLY A 529 -3.00 -1.94 -2.04
N GLU A 530 -2.30 -1.13 -1.23
CA GLU A 530 -0.87 -1.29 -0.95
C GLU A 530 -0.58 -2.03 0.36
N LEU A 531 -1.58 -2.39 1.14
CA LEU A 531 -1.41 -2.97 2.48
C LEU A 531 -0.68 -4.33 2.47
N ILE A 532 -0.71 -5.07 1.37
CA ILE A 532 0.10 -6.28 1.21
C ILE A 532 1.61 -5.99 1.30
N ASN A 533 2.04 -4.77 0.96
CA ASN A 533 3.44 -4.35 1.08
C ASN A 533 3.90 -4.31 2.55
N LEU A 534 2.99 -3.95 3.48
CA LEU A 534 3.29 -3.99 4.91
C LEU A 534 3.60 -5.43 5.35
N THR A 535 2.78 -6.39 4.96
CA THR A 535 3.03 -7.81 5.26
C THR A 535 4.36 -8.29 4.69
N ARG A 536 4.67 -7.92 3.45
CA ARG A 536 5.97 -8.24 2.82
C ARG A 536 7.15 -7.67 3.62
N ALA A 537 7.00 -6.44 4.10
CA ALA A 537 8.05 -5.78 4.88
C ALA A 537 8.20 -6.42 6.27
N LEU A 538 7.11 -6.71 6.97
CA LEU A 538 7.14 -7.39 8.28
C LEU A 538 7.70 -8.82 8.20
N LEU A 539 7.41 -9.55 7.12
CA LEU A 539 8.05 -10.85 6.84
C LEU A 539 9.58 -10.71 6.67
N ARG A 540 10.08 -9.63 6.05
CA ARG A 540 11.52 -9.34 5.96
C ARG A 540 12.14 -9.01 7.32
N GLU A 541 11.38 -8.38 8.22
CA GLU A 541 11.73 -8.17 9.64
C GLU A 541 11.60 -9.44 10.49
N ARG A 542 11.26 -10.58 9.88
CA ARG A 542 11.12 -11.91 10.49
C ARG A 542 9.95 -12.07 11.46
N TYR A 543 8.90 -11.27 11.30
CA TYR A 543 7.63 -11.57 11.97
C TYR A 543 7.10 -12.90 11.47
N SER A 544 6.68 -13.76 12.42
CA SER A 544 6.04 -15.03 12.09
C SER A 544 4.62 -14.83 11.59
N GLU A 545 4.03 -15.84 10.94
CA GLU A 545 2.61 -15.79 10.56
C GLU A 545 1.69 -15.59 11.77
N ALA A 546 2.04 -16.16 12.93
CA ALA A 546 1.31 -15.95 14.17
C ALA A 546 1.36 -14.49 14.64
N ASP A 547 2.54 -13.84 14.56
CA ASP A 547 2.67 -12.42 14.88
C ASP A 547 1.87 -11.55 13.91
N LEU A 548 1.90 -11.88 12.62
CA LEU A 548 1.12 -11.17 11.59
C LEU A 548 -0.38 -11.33 11.81
N GLN A 549 -0.85 -12.48 12.23
CA GLN A 549 -2.25 -12.71 12.58
C GLN A 549 -2.68 -11.82 13.75
N LEU A 550 -1.83 -11.66 14.76
CA LEU A 550 -2.08 -10.76 15.90
C LEU A 550 -2.12 -9.29 15.45
N LEU A 551 -1.08 -8.83 14.74
CA LEU A 551 -0.94 -7.46 14.26
C LEU A 551 -2.07 -7.04 13.32
N TRP A 552 -2.47 -7.93 12.38
CA TRP A 552 -3.48 -7.61 11.37
C TRP A 552 -4.91 -7.60 11.89
N GLY A 553 -5.21 -8.22 13.04
CA GLY A 553 -6.61 -8.15 13.49
C GLY A 553 -6.90 -8.81 14.82
N GLU A 554 -6.29 -9.96 15.14
CA GLU A 554 -6.68 -10.74 16.33
C GLU A 554 -6.55 -9.96 17.65
N ASN A 555 -5.55 -9.06 17.75
CA ASN A 555 -5.40 -8.23 18.94
C ASN A 555 -6.59 -7.28 19.15
N PHE A 556 -7.02 -6.61 18.08
CA PHE A 556 -8.19 -5.72 18.13
C PHE A 556 -9.48 -6.50 18.38
N LEU A 557 -9.66 -7.62 17.67
CA LEU A 557 -10.83 -8.48 17.81
C LEU A 557 -10.90 -9.15 19.18
N ARG A 558 -9.78 -9.45 19.81
CA ARG A 558 -9.71 -9.92 21.21
C ARG A 558 -10.30 -8.89 22.16
N VAL A 559 -9.89 -7.63 22.05
CA VAL A 559 -10.44 -6.54 22.88
C VAL A 559 -11.92 -6.37 22.58
N MET A 560 -12.33 -6.38 21.33
CA MET A 560 -13.74 -6.28 20.94
C MET A 560 -14.60 -7.40 21.55
N ARG A 561 -14.14 -8.68 21.52
CA ARG A 561 -14.84 -9.79 22.16
C ARG A 561 -14.97 -9.58 23.67
N GLN A 562 -13.92 -9.12 24.33
CA GLN A 562 -13.94 -8.83 25.77
C GLN A 562 -14.96 -7.75 26.13
N VAL A 563 -14.97 -6.66 25.36
CA VAL A 563 -15.90 -5.54 25.57
C VAL A 563 -17.34 -5.94 25.29
N GLN A 564 -17.61 -6.58 24.16
CA GLN A 564 -18.97 -7.03 23.79
C GLN A 564 -19.50 -8.15 24.68
N GLY A 565 -18.62 -8.97 25.24
CA GLY A 565 -18.96 -10.05 26.16
C GLY A 565 -19.10 -9.61 27.63
N PHE A 566 -18.72 -8.36 27.93
CA PHE A 566 -18.81 -7.85 29.31
C PHE A 566 -20.27 -7.65 29.72
N LYS A 567 -20.59 -8.17 30.88
CA LYS A 567 -21.92 -8.04 31.48
C LYS A 567 -21.76 -7.41 32.86
N VAL A 568 -22.41 -6.28 33.07
CA VAL A 568 -22.47 -5.61 34.36
C VAL A 568 -23.54 -6.29 35.23
#